data_a82a873455defc5deede99fddae3defe
#
_entry.id   a82a873455defc5deede99fddae3defe
#
_cell.length_a   1.000
_cell.length_b   1.000
_cell.length_c   1.000
_cell.angle_alpha   90.00
_cell.angle_beta   90.00
_cell.angle_gamma   90.00
#
_symmetry.space_group_name_H-M   'P 1'
#
loop_
_entity.id
_entity.type
_entity.pdbx_description
1 polymer ?
#
loop_
_entity_poly.entity_id
_entity_poly.type
_entity_poly.pdbx_seq_one_letter_code
_entity_poly.pdbx_strand_id
1 'polypeptide(L)'
;GPQGRSRISLTRDPAVGLQYAGELIAAFIERAGGSVKGKISTGAVPKGLEPVYVHRQSRTLSKILAELLVGSNNYIANQVFLEIGGHRLGGPVSLKKSLQVANEMLGKHGLAESIHLEEGSGISRDNRFTARGLAQLLHLFEPNASLLRRGEGARFKTGTFSGVRTLAGYADTSSHGRVRFVIALTSNDSAMRFRLLKAIQSGL
;
A
#
# COMPACT_ATOMS: atom_id res chain seq x y z
N GLY A 1 13.41 25.68 -15.53
CA GLY A 1 14.24 25.03 -14.52
C GLY A 1 13.95 23.53 -14.46
N PRO A 2 14.86 22.66 -13.95
CA PRO A 2 14.59 21.23 -13.84
C PRO A 2 13.38 21.02 -12.93
N GLN A 3 12.32 20.41 -13.46
CA GLN A 3 11.17 20.05 -12.67
C GLN A 3 11.60 18.97 -11.68
N GLY A 4 11.47 19.26 -10.39
CA GLY A 4 11.72 18.28 -9.33
C GLY A 4 10.82 17.06 -9.49
N ARG A 5 11.22 15.93 -8.92
CA ARG A 5 10.37 14.71 -8.88
C ARG A 5 9.10 15.02 -8.12
N SER A 6 7.97 15.04 -8.81
CA SER A 6 6.65 15.18 -8.20
C SER A 6 5.80 13.94 -8.49
N ARG A 7 4.91 13.62 -7.57
CA ARG A 7 3.90 12.59 -7.77
C ARG A 7 2.58 13.28 -8.03
N ILE A 8 2.04 13.07 -9.23
CA ILE A 8 0.77 13.66 -9.64
C ILE A 8 -0.23 12.55 -9.98
N SER A 9 -1.50 12.79 -9.71
CA SER A 9 -2.59 11.97 -10.23
C SER A 9 -2.96 12.51 -11.61
N LEU A 10 -2.74 11.72 -12.65
CA LEU A 10 -2.95 12.14 -14.03
C LEU A 10 -4.43 12.27 -14.38
N THR A 11 -5.25 11.35 -13.89
CA THR A 11 -6.67 11.29 -14.16
C THR A 11 -7.41 10.47 -13.10
N ARG A 12 -8.72 10.71 -12.98
CA ARG A 12 -9.66 9.86 -12.23
C ARG A 12 -10.50 8.98 -13.18
N ASP A 13 -10.40 9.21 -14.48
CA ASP A 13 -11.09 8.43 -15.51
C ASP A 13 -10.25 7.21 -15.88
N PRO A 14 -10.75 5.96 -15.67
CA PRO A 14 -10.04 4.74 -16.01
C PRO A 14 -9.70 4.62 -17.50
N ALA A 15 -10.58 5.11 -18.39
CA ALA A 15 -10.36 5.06 -19.83
C ALA A 15 -9.18 5.93 -20.25
N VAL A 16 -9.09 7.15 -19.70
CA VAL A 16 -7.96 8.06 -19.91
C VAL A 16 -6.68 7.48 -19.32
N GLY A 17 -6.76 6.83 -18.16
CA GLY A 17 -5.62 6.16 -17.54
C GLY A 17 -5.08 5.01 -18.39
N LEU A 18 -5.98 4.22 -18.99
CA LEU A 18 -5.62 3.12 -19.90
C LEU A 18 -5.00 3.62 -21.21
N GLN A 19 -5.59 4.65 -21.80
CA GLN A 19 -5.05 5.33 -22.99
C GLN A 19 -3.63 5.85 -22.72
N TYR A 20 -3.43 6.54 -21.60
CA TYR A 20 -2.11 7.04 -21.18
C TYR A 20 -1.08 5.91 -21.01
N ALA A 21 -1.47 4.77 -20.47
CA ALA A 21 -0.57 3.63 -20.36
C ALA A 21 -0.09 3.14 -21.73
N GLY A 22 -0.97 3.08 -22.71
CA GLY A 22 -0.61 2.74 -24.09
C GLY A 22 0.34 3.76 -24.73
N GLU A 23 0.04 5.06 -24.56
CA GLU A 23 0.91 6.16 -25.04
C GLU A 23 2.30 6.14 -24.39
N LEU A 24 2.38 5.82 -23.12
CA LEU A 24 3.65 5.68 -22.40
C LEU A 24 4.49 4.52 -22.94
N ILE A 25 3.86 3.37 -23.21
CA ILE A 25 4.53 2.21 -23.84
C ILE A 25 5.05 2.60 -25.22
N ALA A 26 4.23 3.26 -26.05
CA ALA A 26 4.64 3.73 -27.37
C ALA A 26 5.86 4.65 -27.28
N ALA A 27 5.83 5.64 -26.37
CA ALA A 27 6.95 6.56 -26.17
C ALA A 27 8.24 5.85 -25.75
N PHE A 28 8.16 4.78 -24.95
CA PHE A 28 9.33 3.97 -24.59
C PHE A 28 9.87 3.17 -25.77
N ILE A 29 8.99 2.62 -26.64
CA ILE A 29 9.40 1.92 -27.86
C ILE A 29 10.14 2.90 -28.79
N GLU A 30 9.60 4.08 -29.02
CA GLU A 30 10.22 5.12 -29.86
C GLU A 30 11.56 5.58 -29.28
N ARG A 31 11.62 5.80 -27.98
CA ARG A 31 12.87 6.17 -27.28
C ARG A 31 13.94 5.08 -27.40
N ALA A 32 13.55 3.82 -27.51
CA ALA A 32 14.45 2.70 -27.74
C ALA A 32 14.85 2.50 -29.22
N GLY A 33 14.43 3.41 -30.12
CA GLY A 33 14.74 3.36 -31.56
C GLY A 33 13.72 2.56 -32.41
N GLY A 34 12.64 2.11 -31.79
CA GLY A 34 11.51 1.48 -32.51
C GLY A 34 10.53 2.51 -33.09
N SER A 35 9.45 2.02 -33.70
CA SER A 35 8.35 2.88 -34.17
C SER A 35 7.01 2.25 -33.86
N VAL A 36 6.01 3.09 -33.53
CA VAL A 36 4.62 2.68 -33.36
C VAL A 36 3.81 3.26 -34.49
N LYS A 37 3.17 2.42 -35.29
CA LYS A 37 2.30 2.82 -36.39
C LYS A 37 0.83 2.72 -35.98
N GLY A 38 0.05 3.70 -36.35
CA GLY A 38 -1.39 3.73 -36.09
C GLY A 38 -1.75 4.45 -34.80
N LYS A 39 -3.05 4.40 -34.45
CA LYS A 39 -3.61 5.03 -33.26
C LYS A 39 -3.59 4.06 -32.08
N ILE A 40 -3.26 4.57 -30.91
CA ILE A 40 -3.42 3.84 -29.65
C ILE A 40 -4.92 3.88 -29.32
N SER A 41 -5.49 2.71 -29.06
CA SER A 41 -6.90 2.57 -28.70
C SER A 41 -7.08 1.58 -27.58
N THR A 42 -8.15 1.70 -26.84
CA THR A 42 -8.53 0.75 -25.78
C THR A 42 -9.42 -0.34 -26.36
N GLY A 43 -9.33 -1.54 -25.83
CA GLY A 43 -10.13 -2.67 -26.27
C GLY A 43 -9.95 -3.90 -25.38
N ALA A 44 -10.81 -4.90 -25.57
CA ALA A 44 -10.66 -6.19 -24.94
C ALA A 44 -9.52 -6.97 -25.59
N VAL A 45 -8.70 -7.64 -24.80
CA VAL A 45 -7.68 -8.57 -25.32
C VAL A 45 -8.39 -9.76 -25.97
N PRO A 46 -8.12 -10.09 -27.26
CA PRO A 46 -8.72 -11.25 -27.91
C PRO A 46 -8.36 -12.54 -27.16
N LYS A 47 -9.33 -13.45 -27.06
CA LYS A 47 -9.11 -14.75 -26.42
C LYS A 47 -8.18 -15.61 -27.26
N GLY A 48 -7.34 -16.41 -26.61
CA GLY A 48 -6.47 -17.40 -27.26
C GLY A 48 -5.21 -16.83 -27.91
N LEU A 49 -4.89 -15.55 -27.68
CA LEU A 49 -3.59 -15.02 -28.12
C LEU A 49 -2.51 -15.34 -27.10
N GLU A 50 -1.39 -15.85 -27.59
CA GLU A 50 -0.18 -15.96 -26.80
C GLU A 50 0.49 -14.60 -26.61
N PRO A 51 1.07 -14.33 -25.43
CA PRO A 51 1.78 -13.08 -25.18
C PRO A 51 3.00 -12.94 -26.10
N VAL A 52 3.08 -11.85 -26.85
CA VAL A 52 4.28 -11.53 -27.65
C VAL A 52 5.48 -11.21 -26.75
N TYR A 53 5.23 -10.61 -25.60
CA TYR A 53 6.24 -10.28 -24.61
C TYR A 53 5.65 -10.35 -23.19
N VAL A 54 6.40 -10.94 -22.28
CA VAL A 54 6.06 -11.01 -20.86
C VAL A 54 7.14 -10.31 -20.05
N HIS A 55 6.80 -9.14 -19.48
CA HIS A 55 7.70 -8.45 -18.56
C HIS A 55 7.70 -9.15 -17.20
N ARG A 56 8.88 -9.53 -16.74
CA ARG A 56 9.09 -10.02 -15.37
C ARG A 56 9.77 -8.96 -14.55
N GLN A 57 9.10 -8.54 -13.46
CA GLN A 57 9.68 -7.55 -12.54
C GLN A 57 10.96 -8.10 -11.91
N SER A 58 12.05 -7.32 -11.99
CA SER A 58 13.35 -7.72 -11.42
C SER A 58 13.43 -7.56 -9.89
N ARG A 59 12.55 -6.74 -9.31
CA ARG A 59 12.47 -6.55 -7.85
C ARG A 59 11.64 -7.64 -7.22
N THR A 60 12.11 -8.17 -6.09
CA THR A 60 11.33 -9.12 -5.29
C THR A 60 10.07 -8.45 -4.69
N LEU A 61 9.06 -9.25 -4.37
CA LEU A 61 7.85 -8.76 -3.70
C LEU A 61 8.19 -8.05 -2.38
N SER A 62 9.11 -8.59 -1.59
CA SER A 62 9.56 -7.99 -0.34
C SER A 62 10.12 -6.57 -0.56
N LYS A 63 10.91 -6.35 -1.61
CA LYS A 63 11.44 -5.03 -1.95
C LYS A 63 10.33 -4.06 -2.39
N ILE A 64 9.37 -4.53 -3.18
CA ILE A 64 8.20 -3.74 -3.59
C ILE A 64 7.37 -3.33 -2.36
N LEU A 65 7.14 -4.27 -1.42
CA LEU A 65 6.40 -4.00 -0.19
C LEU A 65 7.13 -3.01 0.72
N ALA A 66 8.45 -3.12 0.86
CA ALA A 66 9.23 -2.15 1.62
C ALA A 66 9.14 -0.74 1.01
N GLU A 67 9.31 -0.60 -0.30
CA GLU A 67 9.17 0.66 -1.02
C GLU A 67 7.75 1.24 -0.92
N LEU A 68 6.73 0.38 -1.01
CA LEU A 68 5.32 0.73 -0.82
C LEU A 68 5.08 1.28 0.59
N LEU A 69 5.52 0.59 1.62
CA LEU A 69 5.30 0.98 3.01
C LEU A 69 6.03 2.28 3.37
N VAL A 70 7.25 2.47 2.88
CA VAL A 70 8.02 3.72 3.07
C VAL A 70 7.41 4.88 2.29
N GLY A 71 7.07 4.66 1.03
CA GLY A 71 6.57 5.69 0.12
C GLY A 71 5.08 5.97 0.21
N SER A 72 4.31 5.12 0.93
CA SER A 72 2.84 5.20 1.02
C SER A 72 2.17 5.30 -0.37
N ASN A 73 2.50 4.36 -1.27
CA ASN A 73 1.99 4.38 -2.63
C ASN A 73 0.65 3.63 -2.70
N ASN A 74 -0.46 4.37 -2.75
CA ASN A 74 -1.82 3.82 -2.77
C ASN A 74 -2.09 2.92 -3.99
N TYR A 75 -1.55 3.28 -5.17
CA TYR A 75 -1.71 2.47 -6.36
C TYR A 75 -1.08 1.09 -6.20
N ILE A 76 0.18 1.03 -5.78
CA ILE A 76 0.87 -0.25 -5.54
C ILE A 76 0.16 -1.04 -4.44
N ALA A 77 -0.32 -0.38 -3.37
CA ALA A 77 -1.06 -1.05 -2.30
C ALA A 77 -2.33 -1.75 -2.83
N ASN A 78 -3.11 -1.06 -3.65
CA ASN A 78 -4.31 -1.64 -4.25
C ASN A 78 -3.99 -2.72 -5.27
N GLN A 79 -2.91 -2.60 -6.07
CA GLN A 79 -2.50 -3.67 -6.99
C GLN A 79 -2.08 -4.93 -6.21
N VAL A 80 -1.25 -4.80 -5.17
CA VAL A 80 -0.87 -5.93 -4.33
C VAL A 80 -2.10 -6.57 -3.66
N PHE A 81 -3.06 -5.74 -3.22
CA PHE A 81 -4.31 -6.24 -2.63
C PHE A 81 -5.14 -7.04 -3.64
N LEU A 82 -5.25 -6.57 -4.89
CA LEU A 82 -5.94 -7.28 -5.97
C LEU A 82 -5.26 -8.61 -6.30
N GLU A 83 -3.93 -8.64 -6.32
CA GLU A 83 -3.16 -9.86 -6.56
C GLU A 83 -3.37 -10.93 -5.49
N ILE A 84 -3.57 -10.55 -4.21
CA ILE A 84 -3.91 -11.50 -3.14
C ILE A 84 -5.18 -12.28 -3.48
N GLY A 85 -6.23 -11.57 -3.92
CA GLY A 85 -7.50 -12.19 -4.33
C GLY A 85 -7.34 -13.10 -5.55
N GLY A 86 -6.60 -12.64 -6.57
CA GLY A 86 -6.33 -13.40 -7.78
C GLY A 86 -5.50 -14.66 -7.52
N HIS A 87 -4.47 -14.54 -6.69
CA HIS A 87 -3.60 -15.67 -6.34
C HIS A 87 -4.33 -16.77 -5.55
N ARG A 88 -5.22 -16.38 -4.62
CA ARG A 88 -5.93 -17.33 -3.76
C ARG A 88 -7.18 -17.94 -4.40
N LEU A 89 -7.89 -17.18 -5.23
CA LEU A 89 -9.21 -17.55 -5.77
C LEU A 89 -9.23 -17.62 -7.30
N GLY A 90 -8.08 -17.48 -7.95
CA GLY A 90 -7.94 -17.52 -9.41
C GLY A 90 -8.39 -16.23 -10.11
N GLY A 91 -7.98 -16.09 -11.39
CA GLY A 91 -8.35 -14.94 -12.23
C GLY A 91 -9.83 -14.94 -12.63
N PRO A 92 -10.35 -13.82 -13.15
CA PRO A 92 -9.73 -12.50 -13.13
C PRO A 92 -9.67 -11.92 -11.70
N VAL A 93 -8.70 -11.01 -11.46
CA VAL A 93 -8.58 -10.31 -10.17
C VAL A 93 -9.78 -9.39 -9.95
N SER A 94 -10.22 -9.25 -8.70
CA SER A 94 -11.28 -8.32 -8.35
C SER A 94 -11.20 -7.91 -6.89
N LEU A 95 -11.68 -6.71 -6.57
CA LEU A 95 -11.74 -6.20 -5.20
C LEU A 95 -12.54 -7.14 -4.30
N LYS A 96 -13.66 -7.68 -4.79
CA LYS A 96 -14.49 -8.64 -4.05
C LYS A 96 -13.71 -9.88 -3.58
N LYS A 97 -12.90 -10.47 -4.48
CA LYS A 97 -12.05 -11.62 -4.13
C LYS A 97 -11.00 -11.25 -3.09
N SER A 98 -10.39 -10.08 -3.22
CA SER A 98 -9.37 -9.60 -2.28
C SER A 98 -9.95 -9.34 -0.89
N LEU A 99 -11.12 -8.71 -0.82
CA LEU A 99 -11.85 -8.51 0.44
C LEU A 99 -12.26 -9.84 1.07
N GLN A 100 -12.71 -10.81 0.27
CA GLN A 100 -13.01 -12.15 0.77
C GLN A 100 -11.79 -12.77 1.46
N VAL A 101 -10.64 -12.81 0.78
CA VAL A 101 -9.40 -13.40 1.31
C VAL A 101 -8.92 -12.63 2.55
N ALA A 102 -9.01 -11.30 2.54
CA ALA A 102 -8.63 -10.47 3.69
C ALA A 102 -9.54 -10.74 4.90
N ASN A 103 -10.85 -10.82 4.70
CA ASN A 103 -11.80 -11.10 5.77
C ASN A 103 -11.64 -12.52 6.34
N GLU A 104 -11.36 -13.52 5.50
CA GLU A 104 -11.00 -14.87 5.95
C GLU A 104 -9.76 -14.87 6.84
N MET A 105 -8.72 -14.11 6.45
CA MET A 105 -7.50 -13.96 7.24
C MET A 105 -7.78 -13.23 8.57
N LEU A 106 -8.55 -12.12 8.53
CA LEU A 106 -8.93 -11.38 9.74
C LEU A 106 -9.74 -12.27 10.69
N GLY A 107 -10.70 -13.03 10.17
CA GLY A 107 -11.50 -13.99 10.96
C GLY A 107 -10.65 -15.07 11.60
N LYS A 108 -9.73 -15.68 10.85
CA LYS A 108 -8.79 -16.70 11.37
C LYS A 108 -7.94 -16.21 12.54
N HIS A 109 -7.66 -14.92 12.60
CA HIS A 109 -6.85 -14.32 13.66
C HIS A 109 -7.66 -13.55 14.70
N GLY A 110 -8.99 -13.66 14.71
CA GLY A 110 -9.88 -12.99 15.66
C GLY A 110 -9.91 -11.47 15.51
N LEU A 111 -9.65 -10.95 14.30
CA LEU A 111 -9.58 -9.53 13.99
C LEU A 111 -10.80 -8.97 13.25
N ALA A 112 -11.76 -9.81 12.86
CA ALA A 112 -12.91 -9.42 12.04
C ALA A 112 -13.76 -8.29 12.66
N GLU A 113 -13.95 -8.30 13.99
CA GLU A 113 -14.69 -7.28 14.73
C GLU A 113 -13.87 -5.98 14.96
N SER A 114 -12.56 -6.06 14.78
CA SER A 114 -11.63 -4.98 15.11
C SER A 114 -11.10 -4.25 13.90
N ILE A 115 -11.19 -4.85 12.71
CA ILE A 115 -10.66 -4.31 11.45
C ILE A 115 -11.69 -4.55 10.35
N HIS A 116 -12.10 -3.46 9.69
CA HIS A 116 -12.93 -3.46 8.50
C HIS A 116 -12.17 -2.85 7.33
N LEU A 117 -12.13 -3.54 6.20
CA LEU A 117 -11.44 -3.11 4.99
C LEU A 117 -12.44 -2.90 3.84
N GLU A 118 -12.27 -1.78 3.14
CA GLU A 118 -12.95 -1.48 1.88
C GLU A 118 -11.99 -1.60 0.68
N GLU A 119 -10.68 -1.42 0.91
CA GLU A 119 -9.66 -1.50 -0.14
C GLU A 119 -8.25 -1.61 0.49
N GLY A 120 -7.22 -1.81 -0.34
CA GLY A 120 -5.88 -2.14 0.14
C GLY A 120 -4.99 -0.96 0.51
N SER A 121 -5.33 0.28 0.11
CA SER A 121 -4.45 1.43 0.31
C SER A 121 -4.70 2.19 1.62
N GLY A 122 -5.88 2.01 2.21
CA GLY A 122 -6.30 2.77 3.38
C GLY A 122 -6.75 4.20 3.08
N ILE A 123 -7.05 4.54 1.80
CA ILE A 123 -7.54 5.88 1.43
C ILE A 123 -9.04 6.05 1.67
N SER A 124 -9.80 4.96 1.62
CA SER A 124 -11.22 4.98 1.97
C SER A 124 -11.40 5.31 3.45
N ARG A 125 -12.33 6.22 3.74
CA ARG A 125 -12.70 6.54 5.12
C ARG A 125 -13.56 5.45 5.77
N ASP A 126 -14.01 4.47 4.98
CA ASP A 126 -14.75 3.30 5.46
C ASP A 126 -13.82 2.17 5.91
N ASN A 127 -12.52 2.24 5.62
CA ASN A 127 -11.54 1.43 6.33
C ASN A 127 -11.53 1.83 7.81
N ARG A 128 -11.78 0.89 8.69
CA ARG A 128 -11.88 1.12 10.14
C ARG A 128 -11.05 0.12 10.91
N PHE A 129 -10.46 0.55 11.99
CA PHE A 129 -9.76 -0.33 12.91
C PHE A 129 -9.82 0.20 14.34
N THR A 130 -9.79 -0.71 15.31
CA THR A 130 -9.52 -0.36 16.70
C THR A 130 -8.01 -0.35 16.96
N ALA A 131 -7.55 0.46 17.91
CA ALA A 131 -6.13 0.47 18.29
C ALA A 131 -5.66 -0.91 18.74
N ARG A 132 -6.49 -1.65 19.48
CA ARG A 132 -6.22 -3.03 19.92
C ARG A 132 -6.08 -3.99 18.72
N GLY A 133 -7.01 -3.93 17.75
CA GLY A 133 -6.95 -4.76 16.55
C GLY A 133 -5.69 -4.50 15.71
N LEU A 134 -5.30 -3.23 15.57
CA LEU A 134 -4.07 -2.89 14.86
C LEU A 134 -2.82 -3.32 15.63
N ALA A 135 -2.81 -3.25 16.96
CA ALA A 135 -1.71 -3.77 17.78
C ALA A 135 -1.58 -5.31 17.69
N GLN A 136 -2.71 -6.02 17.58
CA GLN A 136 -2.72 -7.46 17.32
C GLN A 136 -2.24 -7.78 15.89
N LEU A 137 -2.64 -7.00 14.89
CA LEU A 137 -2.13 -7.13 13.53
C LEU A 137 -0.61 -6.90 13.48
N LEU A 138 -0.09 -5.92 14.22
CA LEU A 138 1.36 -5.71 14.36
C LEU A 138 2.06 -6.92 14.99
N HIS A 139 1.41 -7.64 15.92
CA HIS A 139 1.99 -8.89 16.44
C HIS A 139 2.20 -9.93 15.33
N LEU A 140 1.20 -10.12 14.47
CA LEU A 140 1.31 -11.02 13.32
C LEU A 140 2.33 -10.54 12.28
N PHE A 141 2.49 -9.23 12.16
CA PHE A 141 3.41 -8.61 11.20
C PHE A 141 4.87 -8.54 11.70
N GLU A 142 5.15 -8.87 12.94
CA GLU A 142 6.47 -8.72 13.57
C GLU A 142 7.64 -9.36 12.79
N PRO A 143 7.51 -10.56 12.19
CA PRO A 143 8.54 -11.12 11.31
C PRO A 143 8.91 -10.23 10.11
N ASN A 144 7.99 -9.36 9.69
CA ASN A 144 8.13 -8.44 8.57
C ASN A 144 8.40 -6.98 9.01
N ALA A 145 8.67 -6.74 10.29
CA ALA A 145 8.89 -5.40 10.84
C ALA A 145 10.00 -4.62 10.12
N SER A 146 10.98 -5.33 9.53
CA SER A 146 12.07 -4.73 8.76
C SER A 146 11.61 -3.98 7.51
N LEU A 147 10.41 -4.29 6.98
CA LEU A 147 9.81 -3.60 5.84
C LEU A 147 9.33 -2.18 6.18
N LEU A 148 9.09 -1.89 7.46
CA LEU A 148 8.66 -0.57 7.90
C LEU A 148 9.81 0.43 7.89
N ARG A 149 9.47 1.70 7.63
CA ARG A 149 10.41 2.81 7.74
C ARG A 149 11.04 2.85 9.13
N ARG A 150 12.37 3.02 9.18
CA ARG A 150 13.10 3.31 10.42
C ARG A 150 13.24 4.81 10.61
N GLY A 151 13.01 5.28 11.83
CA GLY A 151 13.19 6.68 12.22
C GLY A 151 12.79 6.87 13.69
N GLU A 152 13.23 7.95 14.32
CA GLU A 152 12.86 8.30 15.72
C GLU A 152 13.04 7.14 16.71
N GLY A 153 14.07 6.31 16.55
CA GLY A 153 14.26 5.14 17.41
C GLY A 153 13.23 4.01 17.26
N ALA A 154 12.43 4.03 16.18
CA ALA A 154 11.35 3.09 15.96
C ALA A 154 11.28 2.61 14.50
N ARG A 155 10.48 1.58 14.25
CA ARG A 155 10.01 1.17 12.92
C ARG A 155 8.51 1.37 12.85
N PHE A 156 8.05 2.16 11.88
CA PHE A 156 6.65 2.58 11.86
C PHE A 156 6.09 2.84 10.46
N LYS A 157 4.77 2.88 10.39
CA LYS A 157 3.97 3.42 9.30
C LYS A 157 3.16 4.61 9.79
N THR A 158 3.17 5.69 9.00
CA THR A 158 2.32 6.87 9.22
C THR A 158 1.04 6.75 8.42
N GLY A 159 -0.07 7.27 8.95
CA GLY A 159 -1.29 7.60 8.22
C GLY A 159 -1.62 9.09 8.40
N THR A 160 -2.12 9.70 7.33
CA THR A 160 -2.43 11.14 7.34
C THR A 160 -3.66 11.41 6.48
N PHE A 161 -4.73 11.88 7.12
CA PHE A 161 -5.92 12.45 6.50
C PHE A 161 -6.21 13.83 7.07
N SER A 162 -7.12 14.57 6.46
CA SER A 162 -7.70 15.75 7.10
C SER A 162 -8.40 15.33 8.40
N GLY A 163 -7.98 15.91 9.50
CA GLY A 163 -8.50 15.60 10.84
C GLY A 163 -7.96 14.31 11.47
N VAL A 164 -7.13 13.51 10.80
CA VAL A 164 -6.63 12.24 11.35
C VAL A 164 -5.12 12.09 11.18
N ARG A 165 -4.44 11.71 12.25
CA ARG A 165 -3.02 11.36 12.26
C ARG A 165 -2.83 10.03 12.95
N THR A 166 -2.19 9.08 12.27
CA THR A 166 -1.86 7.79 12.85
C THR A 166 -0.37 7.50 12.78
N LEU A 167 0.11 6.71 13.72
CA LEU A 167 1.45 6.17 13.75
C LEU A 167 1.39 4.81 14.44
N ALA A 168 1.86 3.76 13.79
CA ALA A 168 1.81 2.42 14.34
C ALA A 168 3.07 1.64 13.96
N GLY A 169 3.56 0.81 14.87
CA GLY A 169 4.80 0.05 14.65
C GLY A 169 5.43 -0.49 15.92
N TYR A 170 6.76 -0.49 15.93
CA TYR A 170 7.60 -1.05 16.99
C TYR A 170 8.62 -0.01 17.45
N ALA A 171 8.74 0.16 18.74
CA ALA A 171 9.70 1.07 19.38
C ALA A 171 10.49 0.33 20.46
N ASP A 172 11.75 0.70 20.61
CA ASP A 172 12.55 0.28 21.75
C ASP A 172 12.32 1.28 22.88
N THR A 173 12.03 0.76 24.09
CA THR A 173 11.76 1.56 25.30
C THR A 173 12.85 1.34 26.32
N SER A 174 13.02 2.31 27.23
CA SER A 174 14.01 2.22 28.30
C SER A 174 13.69 1.16 29.36
N SER A 175 12.40 0.87 29.57
CA SER A 175 11.93 0.03 30.68
C SER A 175 11.41 -1.35 30.27
N HIS A 176 10.88 -1.50 29.04
CA HIS A 176 10.20 -2.72 28.61
C HIS A 176 10.81 -3.36 27.36
N GLY A 177 11.98 -2.86 26.90
CA GLY A 177 12.57 -3.30 25.65
C GLY A 177 11.68 -2.92 24.44
N ARG A 178 11.55 -3.82 23.46
CA ARG A 178 10.79 -3.57 22.26
C ARG A 178 9.29 -3.74 22.48
N VAL A 179 8.54 -2.69 22.21
CA VAL A 179 7.07 -2.67 22.32
C VAL A 179 6.42 -2.42 20.97
N ARG A 180 5.19 -2.93 20.81
CA ARG A 180 4.28 -2.53 19.72
C ARG A 180 3.47 -1.32 20.18
N PHE A 181 3.30 -0.35 19.30
CA PHE A 181 2.52 0.83 19.62
C PHE A 181 1.56 1.20 18.49
N VAL A 182 0.43 1.79 18.87
CA VAL A 182 -0.56 2.37 17.97
C VAL A 182 -1.00 3.71 18.54
N ILE A 183 -0.79 4.76 17.75
CA ILE A 183 -1.24 6.12 18.03
C ILE A 183 -2.23 6.51 16.96
N ALA A 184 -3.46 6.84 17.34
CA ALA A 184 -4.52 7.32 16.47
C ALA A 184 -5.11 8.60 17.06
N LEU A 185 -5.01 9.70 16.33
CA LEU A 185 -5.39 11.04 16.80
C LEU A 185 -6.41 11.66 15.85
N THR A 186 -7.44 12.27 16.42
CA THR A 186 -8.32 13.23 15.73
C THR A 186 -7.65 14.59 15.82
N SER A 187 -6.73 14.88 14.89
CA SER A 187 -5.92 16.09 14.89
C SER A 187 -5.34 16.38 13.51
N ASN A 188 -5.01 17.64 13.26
CA ASN A 188 -4.19 18.05 12.11
C ASN A 188 -2.70 18.27 12.48
N ASP A 189 -2.35 18.19 13.77
CA ASP A 189 -0.96 18.32 14.24
C ASP A 189 -0.19 17.01 13.96
N SER A 190 0.66 17.04 12.95
CA SER A 190 1.50 15.89 12.59
C SER A 190 2.65 15.65 13.58
N ALA A 191 3.06 16.65 14.37
CA ALA A 191 4.14 16.51 15.34
C ALA A 191 3.68 15.77 16.61
N MET A 192 2.39 15.87 16.97
CA MET A 192 1.84 15.29 18.19
C MET A 192 2.08 13.78 18.27
N ARG A 193 1.90 13.04 17.16
CA ARG A 193 2.15 11.59 17.14
C ARG A 193 3.59 11.22 17.48
N PHE A 194 4.56 12.07 17.12
CA PHE A 194 5.98 11.81 17.44
C PHE A 194 6.32 12.23 18.88
N ARG A 195 5.65 13.25 19.44
CA ARG A 195 5.76 13.56 20.88
C ARG A 195 5.26 12.40 21.73
N LEU A 196 4.12 11.80 21.35
CA LEU A 196 3.61 10.60 22.03
C LEU A 196 4.52 9.39 21.86
N LEU A 197 5.12 9.19 20.68
CA LEU A 197 6.10 8.13 20.50
C LEU A 197 7.30 8.31 21.45
N LYS A 198 7.82 9.51 21.59
CA LYS A 198 8.92 9.80 22.52
C LYS A 198 8.53 9.52 23.98
N ALA A 199 7.31 9.86 24.39
CA ALA A 199 6.79 9.55 25.72
C ALA A 199 6.74 8.02 25.96
N ILE A 200 6.23 7.25 24.98
CA ILE A 200 6.25 5.77 25.03
C ILE A 200 7.68 5.23 25.18
N GLN A 201 8.64 5.77 24.43
CA GLN A 201 10.04 5.35 24.47
C GLN A 201 10.71 5.65 25.84
N SER A 202 10.31 6.73 26.50
CA SER A 202 10.81 7.11 27.83
C SER A 202 10.24 6.25 28.95
N GLY A 203 9.30 5.37 28.66
CA GLY A 203 8.73 4.44 29.64
C GLY A 203 7.65 5.10 30.50
N LEU A 204 6.72 5.82 29.85
CA LEU A 204 5.50 6.33 30.48
C LEU A 204 5.02 5.45 31.61
#